data_e2169fe0de46627912077781dcb52d2c
#
_entry.id   e2169fe0de46627912077781dcb52d2c
#
_cell.length_a   1.000
_cell.length_b   1.000
_cell.length_c   1.000
_cell.angle_alpha   90.00
_cell.angle_beta   90.00
_cell.angle_gamma   90.00
#
_symmetry.space_group_name_H-M   'P 1'
#
loop_
_entity.id
_entity.type
_entity.pdbx_description
1 polymer ?
#
loop_
_entity_poly.entity_id
_entity_poly.type
_entity_poly.pdbx_seq_one_letter_code
_entity_poly.pdbx_strand_id
1 'polypeptide(L)'
;MLSKLIDENDEARQVHEAFSAKIELQKQLAAARKAEGLTQEDLAKKTGLSQQAISRVERGSGWTVASLLKYLAGIGYEVHLEKAH
;
A
#
# COMPACT_ATOMS: atom_id res chain seq x y z
N MET A 1 23.08 -11.97 24.59
CA MET A 1 24.35 -11.56 24.02
C MET A 1 24.37 -11.76 22.52
N LEU A 2 24.43 -12.99 22.07
CA LEU A 2 24.35 -13.26 20.64
C LEU A 2 23.05 -12.74 20.04
N SER A 3 21.96 -12.91 20.76
CA SER A 3 20.65 -12.42 20.32
C SER A 3 20.65 -10.91 20.13
N LYS A 4 21.38 -10.18 20.97
CA LYS A 4 21.45 -8.73 20.83
C LYS A 4 22.19 -8.29 19.58
N LEU A 5 23.26 -8.98 19.19
CA LEU A 5 23.97 -8.69 17.95
C LEU A 5 23.14 -9.05 16.74
N ILE A 6 22.44 -10.18 16.81
CA ILE A 6 21.52 -10.60 15.76
C ILE A 6 20.40 -9.60 15.62
N ASP A 7 19.87 -9.10 16.76
CA ASP A 7 18.77 -8.14 16.76
C ASP A 7 19.14 -6.85 16.03
N GLU A 8 20.36 -6.34 16.20
CA GLU A 8 20.79 -5.15 15.48
C GLU A 8 20.77 -5.35 13.97
N ASN A 9 21.31 -6.47 13.51
CA ASN A 9 21.30 -6.80 12.08
C ASN A 9 19.91 -7.06 11.57
N ASP A 10 19.09 -7.73 12.37
CA ASP A 10 17.71 -8.01 12.00
C ASP A 10 16.87 -6.75 11.90
N GLU A 11 17.05 -5.80 12.82
CA GLU A 11 16.33 -4.54 12.76
C GLU A 11 16.65 -3.76 11.48
N ALA A 12 17.93 -3.67 11.14
CA ALA A 12 18.33 -2.98 9.91
C ALA A 12 17.76 -3.64 8.68
N ARG A 13 17.77 -4.97 8.64
CA ARG A 13 17.22 -5.72 7.52
C ARG A 13 15.71 -5.59 7.44
N GLN A 14 15.02 -5.64 8.59
CA GLN A 14 13.56 -5.49 8.63
C GLN A 14 13.13 -4.12 8.14
N VAL A 15 13.84 -3.07 8.52
CA VAL A 15 13.55 -1.71 8.04
C VAL A 15 13.72 -1.64 6.53
N HIS A 16 14.80 -2.20 6.00
CA HIS A 16 15.06 -2.21 4.57
C HIS A 16 13.99 -3.00 3.81
N GLU A 17 13.64 -4.18 4.30
CA GLU A 17 12.61 -5.01 3.68
C GLU A 17 11.25 -4.34 3.70
N ALA A 18 10.88 -3.72 4.83
CA ALA A 18 9.62 -2.99 4.93
C ALA A 18 9.56 -1.81 3.96
N PHE A 19 10.67 -1.08 3.82
CA PHE A 19 10.76 0.04 2.89
C PHE A 19 10.62 -0.44 1.45
N SER A 20 11.31 -1.52 1.09
CA SER A 20 11.25 -2.10 -0.25
C SER A 20 9.85 -2.61 -0.58
N ALA A 21 9.19 -3.27 0.38
CA ALA A 21 7.83 -3.76 0.22
C ALA A 21 6.84 -2.61 0.00
N LYS A 22 7.03 -1.51 0.72
CA LYS A 22 6.18 -0.32 0.57
C LYS A 22 6.29 0.27 -0.83
N ILE A 23 7.52 0.41 -1.34
CA ILE A 23 7.75 0.94 -2.70
C ILE A 23 7.11 0.02 -3.73
N GLU A 24 7.27 -1.27 -3.58
CA GLU A 24 6.72 -2.25 -4.50
C GLU A 24 5.19 -2.19 -4.52
N LEU A 25 4.57 -2.09 -3.34
CA LEU A 25 3.12 -1.96 -3.24
C LEU A 25 2.61 -0.72 -3.97
N GLN A 26 3.28 0.41 -3.80
CA GLN A 26 2.89 1.66 -4.47
C GLN A 26 2.92 1.52 -5.98
N LYS A 27 3.98 0.90 -6.51
CA LYS A 27 4.07 0.66 -7.95
C LYS A 27 2.94 -0.24 -8.44
N GLN A 28 2.62 -1.26 -7.65
CA GLN A 28 1.56 -2.20 -8.00
C GLN A 28 0.18 -1.56 -7.99
N LEU A 29 -0.07 -0.62 -7.08
CA LEU A 29 -1.37 0.04 -6.98
C LEU A 29 -1.73 0.80 -8.26
N ALA A 30 -0.84 1.67 -8.72
CA ALA A 30 -1.10 2.43 -9.94
C ALA A 30 -1.19 1.50 -11.15
N ALA A 31 -0.34 0.48 -11.23
CA ALA A 31 -0.37 -0.48 -12.32
C ALA A 31 -1.69 -1.26 -12.33
N ALA A 32 -2.16 -1.70 -11.17
CA ALA A 32 -3.42 -2.42 -11.06
C ALA A 32 -4.61 -1.54 -11.46
N ARG A 33 -4.60 -0.27 -11.06
CA ARG A 33 -5.63 0.68 -11.48
C ARG A 33 -5.67 0.82 -13.00
N LYS A 34 -4.50 1.00 -13.61
CA LYS A 34 -4.40 1.15 -15.07
C LYS A 34 -4.81 -0.11 -15.80
N ALA A 35 -4.50 -1.28 -15.23
CA ALA A 35 -4.90 -2.56 -15.81
C ALA A 35 -6.42 -2.71 -15.83
N GLU A 36 -7.12 -2.09 -14.89
CA GLU A 36 -8.59 -2.06 -14.87
C GLU A 36 -9.16 -0.98 -15.81
N GLY A 37 -8.30 -0.24 -16.51
CA GLY A 37 -8.77 0.80 -17.42
C GLY A 37 -9.26 2.06 -16.72
N LEU A 38 -8.88 2.27 -15.47
CA LEU A 38 -9.36 3.39 -14.66
C LEU A 38 -8.32 4.49 -14.56
N THR A 39 -8.76 5.75 -14.75
CA THR A 39 -7.94 6.91 -14.39
C THR A 39 -8.08 7.17 -12.89
N GLN A 40 -7.24 8.05 -12.34
CA GLN A 40 -7.39 8.49 -10.95
C GLN A 40 -8.77 9.12 -10.72
N GLU A 41 -9.24 9.90 -11.70
CA GLU A 41 -10.56 10.53 -11.62
C GLU A 41 -11.67 9.48 -11.60
N ASP A 42 -11.58 8.47 -12.46
CA ASP A 42 -12.56 7.37 -12.49
C ASP A 42 -12.61 6.66 -11.15
N LEU A 43 -11.46 6.37 -10.58
CA LEU A 43 -11.39 5.67 -9.31
C LEU A 43 -11.93 6.53 -8.17
N ALA A 44 -11.65 7.83 -8.21
CA ALA A 44 -12.21 8.77 -7.23
C ALA A 44 -13.73 8.72 -7.24
N LYS A 45 -14.33 8.77 -8.42
CA LYS A 45 -15.78 8.69 -8.55
C LYS A 45 -16.33 7.35 -8.06
N LYS A 46 -15.66 6.28 -8.39
CA LYS A 46 -16.09 4.93 -8.02
C LYS A 46 -16.03 4.68 -6.51
N THR A 47 -15.02 5.23 -5.85
CA THR A 47 -14.76 4.99 -4.42
C THR A 47 -15.37 6.04 -3.51
N GLY A 48 -15.74 7.18 -4.04
CA GLY A 48 -16.16 8.33 -3.22
C GLY A 48 -14.99 9.10 -2.61
N LEU A 49 -13.75 8.72 -2.93
CA LEU A 49 -12.57 9.44 -2.49
C LEU A 49 -12.31 10.64 -3.39
N SER A 50 -11.64 11.66 -2.85
CA SER A 50 -11.16 12.76 -3.69
C SER A 50 -10.01 12.28 -4.57
N GLN A 51 -9.78 12.97 -5.68
CA GLN A 51 -8.64 12.65 -6.54
C GLN A 51 -7.32 12.84 -5.80
N GLN A 52 -7.25 13.81 -4.88
CA GLN A 52 -6.09 13.99 -4.03
C GLN A 52 -5.84 12.78 -3.14
N ALA A 53 -6.91 12.20 -2.58
CA ALA A 53 -6.78 11.01 -1.75
C ALA A 53 -6.26 9.83 -2.58
N ILE A 54 -6.76 9.64 -3.79
CA ILE A 54 -6.26 8.62 -4.70
C ILE A 54 -4.77 8.83 -4.97
N SER A 55 -4.38 10.06 -5.28
CA SER A 55 -2.99 10.40 -5.56
C SER A 55 -2.09 10.12 -4.36
N ARG A 56 -2.55 10.45 -3.14
CA ARG A 56 -1.79 10.19 -1.92
C ARG A 56 -1.57 8.71 -1.68
N VAL A 57 -2.58 7.90 -1.93
CA VAL A 57 -2.45 6.44 -1.81
C VAL A 57 -1.38 5.93 -2.76
N GLU A 58 -1.40 6.37 -4.01
CA GLU A 58 -0.43 5.92 -5.01
C GLU A 58 0.99 6.42 -4.74
N ARG A 59 1.12 7.61 -4.15
CA ARG A 59 2.43 8.12 -3.75
C ARG A 59 2.92 7.54 -2.44
N GLY A 60 2.02 6.97 -1.64
CA GLY A 60 2.36 6.39 -0.35
C GLY A 60 2.63 7.42 0.72
N SER A 61 2.05 8.61 0.60
CA SER A 61 2.25 9.70 1.56
C SER A 61 0.92 10.38 1.86
N GLY A 62 0.60 10.54 3.14
CA GLY A 62 -0.61 11.23 3.56
C GLY A 62 -1.89 10.43 3.37
N TRP A 63 -1.80 9.14 3.17
CA TRP A 63 -2.98 8.28 3.06
C TRP A 63 -3.42 7.77 4.43
N THR A 64 -4.69 7.37 4.51
CA THR A 64 -5.23 6.70 5.70
C THR A 64 -5.54 5.25 5.37
N VAL A 65 -5.67 4.40 6.40
CA VAL A 65 -6.08 3.01 6.19
C VAL A 65 -7.42 2.95 5.48
N ALA A 66 -8.36 3.80 5.87
CA ALA A 66 -9.68 3.85 5.23
C ALA A 66 -9.57 4.17 3.74
N SER A 67 -8.73 5.14 3.36
CA SER A 67 -8.56 5.50 1.95
C SER A 67 -7.89 4.37 1.17
N LEU A 68 -6.90 3.69 1.76
CA LEU A 68 -6.25 2.56 1.11
C LEU A 68 -7.24 1.41 0.87
N LEU A 69 -8.07 1.08 1.87
CA LEU A 69 -9.05 0.00 1.73
C LEU A 69 -10.09 0.33 0.66
N LYS A 70 -10.56 1.57 0.61
CA LYS A 70 -11.49 2.01 -0.43
C LYS A 70 -10.85 1.94 -1.81
N TYR A 71 -9.59 2.37 -1.91
CA TYR A 71 -8.83 2.29 -3.14
C TYR A 71 -8.77 0.85 -3.65
N LEU A 72 -8.36 -0.06 -2.79
CA LEU A 72 -8.22 -1.48 -3.15
C LEU A 72 -9.55 -2.07 -3.58
N ALA A 73 -10.62 -1.79 -2.84
CA ALA A 73 -11.96 -2.26 -3.21
C ALA A 73 -12.37 -1.72 -4.58
N GLY A 74 -12.03 -0.47 -4.87
CA GLY A 74 -12.35 0.17 -6.14
C GLY A 74 -11.68 -0.48 -7.35
N ILE A 75 -10.51 -1.08 -7.16
CA ILE A 75 -9.80 -1.79 -8.23
C ILE A 75 -10.00 -3.31 -8.17
N GLY A 76 -10.95 -3.77 -7.37
CA GLY A 76 -11.36 -5.18 -7.35
C GLY A 76 -10.60 -6.07 -6.39
N TYR A 77 -9.88 -5.50 -5.44
CA TYR A 77 -9.12 -6.28 -4.46
C TYR A 77 -9.83 -6.32 -3.12
N GLU A 78 -9.71 -7.45 -2.45
CA GLU A 78 -10.16 -7.63 -1.09
C GLU A 78 -8.96 -7.77 -0.16
N VAL A 79 -9.09 -7.24 1.05
CA VAL A 79 -8.03 -7.34 2.06
C VAL A 79 -8.46 -8.33 3.12
N HIS A 80 -7.63 -9.34 3.31
CA HIS A 80 -7.85 -10.36 4.34
C HIS A 80 -6.69 -10.34 5.31
N LEU A 81 -7.00 -10.44 6.59
CA LEU A 81 -5.99 -10.50 7.63
C LEU A 81 -5.79 -11.96 8.05
N GLU A 82 -4.55 -12.40 8.00
CA GLU A 82 -4.17 -13.71 8.48
C GLU A 82 -3.26 -13.56 9.68
N LYS A 83 -3.51 -14.38 10.68
CA LYS A 83 -2.65 -14.41 11.85
C LYS A 83 -1.33 -15.07 11.48
N ALA A 84 -0.21 -14.42 11.84
CA ALA A 84 1.11 -14.95 11.51
C ALA A 84 1.39 -16.26 12.25
N HIS A 85 0.76 -16.46 13.39
CA HIS A 85 0.87 -17.68 14.19
C HIS A 85 -0.41 -17.98 14.92
#